data_2964c50f72566d0733e5ee3ff51c892b
#
_entry.id   2964c50f72566d0733e5ee3ff51c892b
#
_cell.length_a   1.000
_cell.length_b   1.000
_cell.length_c   1.000
_cell.angle_alpha   90.00
_cell.angle_beta   90.00
_cell.angle_gamma   90.00
#
_symmetry.space_group_name_H-M   'P 1'
#
loop_
_entity.id
_entity.type
_entity.pdbx_description
1 polymer ?
#
loop_
_entity_poly.entity_id
_entity_poly.type
_entity_poly.pdbx_seq_one_letter_code
_entity_poly.pdbx_strand_id
1 'polypeptide(L)'
;SDAVIVRTAQAALRQEYPAQLHEVVVIADRLKPQTLAELRTLPIRVLEVSFENSSKAKALNFAVEELGPEAAEAITILDADNLAGEDFIARLNDVFDSGVQAVQAHRTAKNRDTDTAVLDAASEEINNAIFRRGHVALGLSSALIGSGMAFEYKWFRDNIARCTTSGEDKELEALLLRQGIYIDYIDGLRVLDEKVQGEGAYYNQRRR
;
A
#
# COMPACT_ATOMS: atom_id res chain seq x y z
N SER A 1 4.82 -6.88 12.40
CA SER A 1 5.48 -5.67 12.82
C SER A 1 4.81 -5.01 14.03
N ASP A 2 4.77 -5.74 15.14
CA ASP A 2 4.18 -5.28 16.40
C ASP A 2 4.65 -3.89 16.85
N ALA A 3 5.91 -3.55 16.57
CA ALA A 3 6.52 -2.31 17.03
C ALA A 3 5.95 -1.03 16.38
N VAL A 4 5.34 -1.13 15.20
CA VAL A 4 4.96 0.05 14.40
C VAL A 4 3.48 0.10 14.04
N ILE A 5 2.80 -1.04 13.97
CA ILE A 5 1.43 -1.14 13.40
C ILE A 5 0.39 -0.29 14.14
N VAL A 6 0.47 -0.18 15.46
CA VAL A 6 -0.46 0.63 16.25
C VAL A 6 -0.33 2.11 15.88
N ARG A 7 0.92 2.63 15.80
CA ARG A 7 1.18 4.01 15.36
C ARG A 7 0.72 4.27 13.94
N THR A 8 0.95 3.31 13.04
CA THR A 8 0.53 3.39 11.64
C THR A 8 -1.00 3.43 11.53
N ALA A 9 -1.71 2.56 12.27
CA ALA A 9 -3.16 2.56 12.33
C ALA A 9 -3.73 3.89 12.90
N GLN A 10 -3.11 4.41 13.96
CA GLN A 10 -3.48 5.72 14.52
C GLN A 10 -3.24 6.86 13.52
N ALA A 11 -2.16 6.81 12.74
CA ALA A 11 -1.90 7.80 11.71
C ALA A 11 -2.90 7.70 10.55
N ALA A 12 -3.27 6.48 10.15
CA ALA A 12 -4.27 6.24 9.11
C ALA A 12 -5.68 6.74 9.50
N LEU A 13 -5.99 6.83 10.78
CA LEU A 13 -7.25 7.39 11.27
C LEU A 13 -7.33 8.93 11.21
N ARG A 14 -6.19 9.62 11.03
CA ARG A 14 -6.13 11.09 10.99
C ARG A 14 -6.33 11.67 9.60
N GLN A 15 -7.22 11.08 8.81
CA GLN A 15 -7.52 11.60 7.49
C GLN A 15 -8.48 12.81 7.57
N GLU A 16 -8.16 13.86 6.84
CA GLU A 16 -9.06 15.00 6.59
C GLU A 16 -10.13 14.61 5.56
N TYR A 17 -10.92 13.59 5.92
CA TYR A 17 -11.98 13.03 5.10
C TYR A 17 -13.13 12.55 5.99
N PRO A 18 -14.40 12.63 5.56
CA PRO A 18 -15.52 12.23 6.41
C PRO A 18 -15.38 10.80 6.94
N ALA A 19 -15.41 10.64 8.27
CA ALA A 19 -15.15 9.37 8.94
C ALA A 19 -16.12 8.24 8.53
N GLN A 20 -17.33 8.58 8.10
CA GLN A 20 -18.32 7.62 7.61
C GLN A 20 -18.06 7.14 6.18
N LEU A 21 -17.14 7.78 5.44
CA LEU A 21 -16.82 7.46 4.04
C LEU A 21 -15.49 6.72 3.90
N HIS A 22 -14.79 6.42 5.00
CA HIS A 22 -13.59 5.60 4.95
C HIS A 22 -13.49 4.67 6.16
N GLU A 23 -12.83 3.55 5.97
CA GLU A 23 -12.55 2.58 7.03
C GLU A 23 -11.06 2.19 6.99
N VAL A 24 -10.44 2.07 8.16
CA VAL A 24 -9.10 1.52 8.31
C VAL A 24 -9.22 0.05 8.67
N VAL A 25 -8.64 -0.82 7.84
CA VAL A 25 -8.62 -2.27 8.05
C VAL A 25 -7.18 -2.73 8.27
N VAL A 26 -6.92 -3.35 9.41
CA VAL A 26 -5.63 -3.95 9.73
C VAL A 26 -5.71 -5.45 9.57
N ILE A 27 -4.89 -6.02 8.68
CA ILE A 27 -4.75 -7.46 8.52
C ILE A 27 -3.63 -7.93 9.44
N ALA A 28 -4.00 -8.61 10.51
CA ALA A 28 -3.11 -9.00 11.59
C ALA A 28 -2.63 -10.44 11.41
N ASP A 29 -1.46 -10.63 10.79
CA ASP A 29 -0.84 -11.95 10.65
C ASP A 29 0.11 -12.19 11.82
N ARG A 30 -0.28 -13.05 12.76
CA ARG A 30 0.50 -13.50 13.92
C ARG A 30 1.06 -12.36 14.78
N LEU A 31 0.28 -11.31 14.99
CA LEU A 31 0.62 -10.26 15.94
C LEU A 31 0.53 -10.76 17.38
N LYS A 32 1.28 -10.14 18.28
CA LYS A 32 1.23 -10.45 19.70
C LYS A 32 -0.14 -10.10 20.31
N PRO A 33 -0.63 -10.86 21.32
CA PRO A 33 -1.91 -10.57 21.97
C PRO A 33 -2.03 -9.14 22.51
N GLN A 34 -0.94 -8.58 23.04
CA GLN A 34 -0.91 -7.19 23.51
C GLN A 34 -1.15 -6.19 22.39
N THR A 35 -0.47 -6.36 21.23
CA THR A 35 -0.65 -5.52 20.06
C THR A 35 -2.08 -5.60 19.50
N LEU A 36 -2.66 -6.82 19.47
CA LEU A 36 -4.06 -7.02 19.08
C LEU A 36 -5.02 -6.32 20.04
N ALA A 37 -4.77 -6.40 21.36
CA ALA A 37 -5.58 -5.71 22.35
C ALA A 37 -5.54 -4.18 22.15
N GLU A 38 -4.37 -3.60 21.86
CA GLU A 38 -4.21 -2.18 21.59
C GLU A 38 -4.94 -1.78 20.29
N LEU A 39 -4.80 -2.54 19.19
CA LEU A 39 -5.48 -2.26 17.94
C LEU A 39 -7.00 -2.30 18.08
N ARG A 40 -7.55 -3.21 18.88
CA ARG A 40 -8.99 -3.32 19.14
C ARG A 40 -9.58 -2.17 19.95
N THR A 41 -8.75 -1.31 20.54
CA THR A 41 -9.22 -0.06 21.20
C THR A 41 -9.44 1.08 20.20
N LEU A 42 -8.94 0.96 18.98
CA LEU A 42 -9.07 1.95 17.92
C LEU A 42 -10.36 1.72 17.11
N PRO A 43 -10.95 2.75 16.51
CA PRO A 43 -12.12 2.64 15.63
C PRO A 43 -11.70 2.10 14.24
N ILE A 44 -11.15 0.89 14.20
CA ILE A 44 -10.66 0.20 13.01
C ILE A 44 -11.22 -1.22 12.97
N ARG A 45 -11.20 -1.84 11.79
CA ARG A 45 -11.47 -3.27 11.65
C ARG A 45 -10.14 -4.03 11.76
N VAL A 46 -10.08 -5.03 12.64
CA VAL A 46 -8.93 -5.93 12.77
C VAL A 46 -9.31 -7.30 12.26
N LEU A 47 -8.65 -7.73 11.19
CA LEU A 47 -8.82 -9.06 10.59
C LEU A 47 -7.62 -9.92 10.96
N GLU A 48 -7.84 -10.90 11.83
CA GLU A 48 -6.78 -11.82 12.26
C GLU A 48 -6.65 -12.98 11.27
N VAL A 49 -5.42 -13.21 10.83
CA VAL A 49 -5.08 -14.31 9.91
C VAL A 49 -3.90 -15.11 10.46
N SER A 50 -3.87 -16.39 10.09
CA SER A 50 -2.77 -17.30 10.40
C SER A 50 -2.64 -18.31 9.27
N PHE A 51 -1.77 -18.02 8.30
CA PHE A 51 -1.50 -18.94 7.19
C PHE A 51 -0.28 -19.79 7.51
N GLU A 52 -0.25 -21.02 7.05
CA GLU A 52 0.94 -21.87 7.12
C GLU A 52 2.10 -21.24 6.34
N ASN A 53 1.83 -20.80 5.10
CA ASN A 53 2.73 -20.01 4.26
C ASN A 53 2.09 -18.65 4.00
N SER A 54 2.44 -17.66 4.82
CA SER A 54 1.94 -16.29 4.71
C SER A 54 2.47 -15.59 3.47
N SER A 55 1.59 -14.86 2.79
CA SER A 55 1.95 -13.89 1.75
C SER A 55 1.02 -12.69 1.82
N LYS A 56 1.48 -11.55 1.32
CA LYS A 56 0.66 -10.34 1.24
C LYS A 56 -0.58 -10.56 0.37
N ALA A 57 -0.43 -11.23 -0.77
CA ALA A 57 -1.55 -11.57 -1.64
C ALA A 57 -2.64 -12.37 -0.91
N LYS A 58 -2.27 -13.40 -0.14
CA LYS A 58 -3.23 -14.21 0.64
C LYS A 58 -3.95 -13.35 1.70
N ALA A 59 -3.20 -12.49 2.39
CA ALA A 59 -3.77 -11.61 3.41
C ALA A 59 -4.76 -10.62 2.79
N LEU A 60 -4.40 -10.01 1.66
CA LEU A 60 -5.27 -9.09 0.93
C LEU A 60 -6.51 -9.79 0.36
N ASN A 61 -6.36 -11.00 -0.19
CA ASN A 61 -7.51 -11.78 -0.68
C ASN A 61 -8.48 -12.11 0.46
N PHE A 62 -7.97 -12.59 1.60
CA PHE A 62 -8.80 -12.84 2.78
C PHE A 62 -9.57 -11.58 3.21
N ALA A 63 -8.88 -10.42 3.23
CA ALA A 63 -9.52 -9.18 3.64
C ALA A 63 -10.68 -8.77 2.72
N VAL A 64 -10.54 -8.88 1.40
CA VAL A 64 -11.64 -8.52 0.48
C VAL A 64 -12.79 -9.53 0.52
N GLU A 65 -12.54 -10.80 0.85
CA GLU A 65 -13.57 -11.79 1.10
C GLU A 65 -14.39 -11.46 2.36
N GLU A 66 -13.72 -11.09 3.47
CA GLU A 66 -14.34 -10.69 4.73
C GLU A 66 -15.08 -9.35 4.64
N LEU A 67 -14.60 -8.43 3.84
CA LEU A 67 -15.23 -7.13 3.61
C LEU A 67 -16.50 -7.25 2.76
N GLY A 68 -16.52 -8.19 1.82
CA GLY A 68 -17.65 -8.43 0.93
C GLY A 68 -17.64 -7.56 -0.34
N PRO A 69 -18.63 -7.79 -1.23
CA PRO A 69 -18.58 -7.26 -2.60
C PRO A 69 -18.81 -5.75 -2.75
N GLU A 70 -19.47 -5.14 -1.80
CA GLU A 70 -19.89 -3.72 -1.86
C GLU A 70 -19.31 -2.90 -0.70
N ALA A 71 -18.14 -3.32 -0.18
CA ALA A 71 -17.56 -2.70 1.01
C ALA A 71 -17.08 -1.26 0.77
N ALA A 72 -16.62 -0.94 -0.43
CA ALA A 72 -16.08 0.36 -0.79
C ALA A 72 -16.12 0.60 -2.31
N GLU A 73 -15.90 1.83 -2.73
CA GLU A 73 -15.67 2.18 -4.14
C GLU A 73 -14.19 2.00 -4.52
N ALA A 74 -13.30 2.34 -3.61
CA ALA A 74 -11.85 2.22 -3.79
C ALA A 74 -11.17 1.56 -2.59
N ILE A 75 -10.01 0.95 -2.82
CA ILE A 75 -9.16 0.37 -1.80
C ILE A 75 -7.72 0.90 -1.94
N THR A 76 -7.11 1.22 -0.81
CA THR A 76 -5.70 1.62 -0.74
C THR A 76 -4.91 0.60 0.06
N ILE A 77 -3.78 0.18 -0.47
CA ILE A 77 -2.87 -0.78 0.16
C ILE A 77 -1.65 -0.04 0.71
N LEU A 78 -1.47 -0.15 2.01
CA LEU A 78 -0.30 0.39 2.73
C LEU A 78 0.42 -0.74 3.46
N ASP A 79 1.75 -0.70 3.48
CA ASP A 79 2.53 -1.58 4.33
C ASP A 79 2.42 -1.13 5.80
N ALA A 80 2.65 -2.05 6.73
CA ALA A 80 2.39 -1.87 8.15
C ALA A 80 3.22 -0.76 8.84
N ASP A 81 4.25 -0.25 8.20
CA ASP A 81 5.16 0.82 8.64
C ASP A 81 5.02 2.11 7.83
N ASN A 82 4.14 2.13 6.86
CA ASN A 82 3.95 3.27 5.97
C ASN A 82 2.97 4.29 6.54
N LEU A 83 3.30 5.56 6.37
CA LEU A 83 2.47 6.69 6.80
C LEU A 83 2.00 7.48 5.59
N ALA A 84 0.69 7.63 5.46
CA ALA A 84 0.06 8.54 4.50
C ALA A 84 -0.19 9.92 5.12
N GLY A 85 -0.20 10.97 4.30
CA GLY A 85 -0.58 12.32 4.74
C GLY A 85 -2.06 12.38 5.16
N GLU A 86 -2.43 13.41 5.91
CA GLU A 86 -3.80 13.57 6.41
C GLU A 86 -4.80 13.88 5.27
N ASP A 87 -4.34 14.45 4.16
CA ASP A 87 -5.12 14.74 2.94
C ASP A 87 -5.16 13.57 1.93
N PHE A 88 -4.57 12.42 2.26
CA PHE A 88 -4.32 11.33 1.32
C PHE A 88 -5.61 10.76 0.71
N ILE A 89 -6.62 10.45 1.53
CA ILE A 89 -7.90 9.90 1.04
C ILE A 89 -8.68 10.93 0.23
N ALA A 90 -8.73 12.20 0.68
CA ALA A 90 -9.40 13.26 -0.05
C ALA A 90 -8.83 13.42 -1.47
N ARG A 91 -7.51 13.44 -1.60
CA ARG A 91 -6.84 13.54 -2.90
C ARG A 91 -7.00 12.29 -3.76
N LEU A 92 -7.02 11.10 -3.15
CA LEU A 92 -7.35 9.87 -3.89
C LEU A 92 -8.78 9.92 -4.43
N ASN A 93 -9.74 10.38 -3.64
CA ASN A 93 -11.12 10.54 -4.08
C ASN A 93 -11.20 11.42 -5.35
N ASP A 94 -10.54 12.58 -5.35
CA ASP A 94 -10.52 13.47 -6.52
C ASP A 94 -9.96 12.77 -7.78
N VAL A 95 -8.95 11.90 -7.59
CA VAL A 95 -8.36 11.13 -8.70
C VAL A 95 -9.33 10.06 -9.21
N PHE A 96 -9.97 9.31 -8.33
CA PHE A 96 -10.97 8.30 -8.73
C PHE A 96 -12.20 8.94 -9.37
N ASP A 97 -12.66 10.10 -8.89
CA ASP A 97 -13.76 10.87 -9.49
C ASP A 97 -13.44 11.32 -10.93
N SER A 98 -12.15 11.44 -11.29
CA SER A 98 -11.74 11.70 -12.69
C SER A 98 -11.82 10.48 -13.61
N GLY A 99 -12.20 9.30 -13.10
CA GLY A 99 -12.35 8.06 -13.87
C GLY A 99 -11.09 7.18 -13.89
N VAL A 100 -10.06 7.50 -13.12
CA VAL A 100 -8.87 6.64 -12.93
C VAL A 100 -9.26 5.41 -12.11
N GLN A 101 -8.78 4.23 -12.50
CA GLN A 101 -9.12 2.96 -11.85
C GLN A 101 -7.97 2.37 -11.03
N ALA A 102 -6.73 2.81 -11.28
CA ALA A 102 -5.55 2.34 -10.54
C ALA A 102 -4.52 3.47 -10.41
N VAL A 103 -3.96 3.61 -9.21
CA VAL A 103 -3.03 4.69 -8.85
C VAL A 103 -1.85 4.11 -8.08
N GLN A 104 -0.67 4.62 -8.37
CA GLN A 104 0.51 4.51 -7.51
C GLN A 104 0.81 5.88 -6.90
N ALA A 105 0.78 5.96 -5.58
CA ALA A 105 1.23 7.14 -4.85
C ALA A 105 2.77 7.22 -4.80
N HIS A 106 3.31 8.41 -4.55
CA HIS A 106 4.75 8.65 -4.39
C HIS A 106 5.22 8.09 -3.04
N ARG A 107 5.81 6.90 -3.06
CA ARG A 107 6.49 6.36 -1.89
C ARG A 107 7.86 7.02 -1.74
N THR A 108 8.15 7.56 -0.56
CA THR A 108 9.39 8.25 -0.26
C THR A 108 9.91 7.90 1.14
N ALA A 109 11.18 8.23 1.42
CA ALA A 109 11.83 7.86 2.66
C ALA A 109 11.31 8.66 3.86
N LYS A 110 10.96 7.97 4.95
CA LYS A 110 10.66 8.51 6.27
C LYS A 110 11.93 8.88 7.04
N ASN A 111 13.00 8.10 6.86
CA ASN A 111 14.29 8.27 7.54
C ASN A 111 15.45 8.35 6.54
N ARG A 112 16.49 9.11 6.91
CA ARG A 112 17.75 9.31 6.15
C ARG A 112 18.94 9.44 7.11
N ASP A 113 18.92 8.70 8.18
CA ASP A 113 19.83 8.79 9.32
C ASP A 113 21.09 7.95 9.18
N THR A 114 21.18 7.09 8.17
CA THR A 114 22.36 6.30 7.82
C THR A 114 22.66 6.38 6.33
N ASP A 115 23.92 6.14 5.93
CA ASP A 115 24.32 6.11 4.51
C ASP A 115 23.52 5.09 3.72
N THR A 116 23.23 3.94 4.32
CA THR A 116 22.37 2.90 3.72
C THR A 116 20.95 3.41 3.46
N ALA A 117 20.35 4.10 4.44
CA ALA A 117 19.01 4.68 4.29
C ALA A 117 18.99 5.79 3.21
N VAL A 118 20.06 6.60 3.12
CA VAL A 118 20.21 7.61 2.07
C VAL A 118 20.31 6.98 0.69
N LEU A 119 21.11 5.92 0.53
CA LEU A 119 21.24 5.19 -0.73
C LEU A 119 19.92 4.53 -1.15
N ASP A 120 19.20 3.92 -0.21
CA ASP A 120 17.90 3.30 -0.48
C ASP A 120 16.85 4.37 -0.86
N ALA A 121 16.84 5.49 -0.16
CA ALA A 121 15.98 6.64 -0.49
C ALA A 121 16.29 7.21 -1.89
N ALA A 122 17.57 7.40 -2.22
CA ALA A 122 17.98 7.88 -3.53
C ALA A 122 17.57 6.92 -4.66
N SER A 123 17.76 5.61 -4.44
CA SER A 123 17.31 4.58 -5.38
C SER A 123 15.79 4.61 -5.61
N GLU A 124 15.01 4.80 -4.55
CA GLU A 124 13.54 4.93 -4.66
C GLU A 124 13.16 6.16 -5.49
N GLU A 125 13.79 7.32 -5.22
CA GLU A 125 13.49 8.55 -5.97
C GLU A 125 13.90 8.46 -7.45
N ILE A 126 14.99 7.77 -7.78
CA ILE A 126 15.37 7.48 -9.17
C ILE A 126 14.29 6.62 -9.84
N ASN A 127 13.81 5.57 -9.17
CA ASN A 127 12.74 4.74 -9.67
C ASN A 127 11.42 5.51 -9.82
N ASN A 128 11.08 6.39 -8.88
CA ASN A 128 9.93 7.29 -8.99
C ASN A 128 10.05 8.20 -10.22
N ALA A 129 11.24 8.77 -10.44
CA ALA A 129 11.46 9.66 -11.58
C ALA A 129 11.38 8.93 -12.93
N ILE A 130 11.93 7.72 -13.06
CA ILE A 130 12.03 6.99 -14.33
C ILE A 130 10.78 6.16 -14.59
N PHE A 131 10.50 5.15 -13.73
CA PHE A 131 9.50 4.11 -13.99
C PHE A 131 8.06 4.50 -13.61
N ARG A 132 7.87 5.65 -12.96
CA ARG A 132 6.55 6.15 -12.58
C ARG A 132 6.25 7.48 -13.26
N ARG A 133 6.79 8.60 -12.76
CA ARG A 133 6.58 9.92 -13.35
C ARG A 133 7.02 10.00 -14.81
N GLY A 134 8.18 9.45 -15.16
CA GLY A 134 8.68 9.42 -16.54
C GLY A 134 7.80 8.60 -17.47
N HIS A 135 7.34 7.42 -17.05
CA HIS A 135 6.40 6.60 -17.83
C HIS A 135 5.10 7.37 -18.07
N VAL A 136 4.48 7.92 -17.03
CA VAL A 136 3.23 8.68 -17.16
C VAL A 136 3.40 9.90 -18.07
N ALA A 137 4.52 10.62 -17.98
CA ALA A 137 4.81 11.75 -18.86
C ALA A 137 4.94 11.35 -20.34
N LEU A 138 5.24 10.08 -20.62
CA LEU A 138 5.30 9.51 -21.98
C LEU A 138 3.98 8.85 -22.40
N GLY A 139 2.91 8.94 -21.61
CA GLY A 139 1.64 8.27 -21.86
C GLY A 139 1.66 6.75 -21.58
N LEU A 140 2.66 6.25 -20.84
CA LEU A 140 2.77 4.87 -20.40
C LEU A 140 2.25 4.72 -18.96
N SER A 141 1.81 3.53 -18.58
CA SER A 141 1.41 3.23 -17.21
C SER A 141 2.57 3.33 -16.22
N SER A 142 2.28 3.79 -15.01
CA SER A 142 3.19 3.73 -13.88
C SER A 142 3.48 2.29 -13.45
N ALA A 143 4.64 2.06 -12.85
CA ALA A 143 4.94 0.81 -12.15
C ALA A 143 4.36 0.81 -10.74
N LEU A 144 3.78 -0.32 -10.30
CA LEU A 144 3.37 -0.57 -8.92
C LEU A 144 4.58 -1.00 -8.05
N ILE A 145 4.52 -0.70 -6.75
CA ILE A 145 5.62 -0.96 -5.79
C ILE A 145 5.17 -1.52 -4.44
N GLY A 146 4.06 -2.21 -4.39
CA GLY A 146 3.61 -2.94 -3.20
C GLY A 146 2.91 -2.09 -2.14
N SER A 147 3.22 -0.80 -2.01
CA SER A 147 2.59 0.09 -1.03
C SER A 147 2.28 1.46 -1.63
N GLY A 148 1.26 2.14 -1.09
CA GLY A 148 0.73 3.35 -1.71
C GLY A 148 0.04 3.09 -3.04
N MET A 149 -0.43 1.86 -3.25
CA MET A 149 -1.26 1.48 -4.39
C MET A 149 -2.72 1.68 -4.04
N ALA A 150 -3.50 2.21 -4.97
CA ALA A 150 -4.94 2.31 -4.84
C ALA A 150 -5.64 1.81 -6.11
N PHE A 151 -6.79 1.20 -5.94
CA PHE A 151 -7.55 0.55 -7.00
C PHE A 151 -9.05 0.77 -6.83
N GLU A 152 -9.80 0.76 -7.92
CA GLU A 152 -11.23 0.49 -7.86
C GLU A 152 -11.45 -0.82 -7.09
N TYR A 153 -12.30 -0.80 -6.06
CA TYR A 153 -12.46 -1.93 -5.14
C TYR A 153 -12.94 -3.21 -5.84
N LYS A 154 -13.93 -3.06 -6.72
CA LYS A 154 -14.47 -4.20 -7.46
C LYS A 154 -13.40 -4.87 -8.31
N TRP A 155 -12.61 -4.08 -9.03
CA TRP A 155 -11.52 -4.61 -9.85
C TRP A 155 -10.49 -5.35 -8.98
N PHE A 156 -10.06 -4.74 -7.87
CA PHE A 156 -9.06 -5.32 -6.96
C PHE A 156 -9.54 -6.66 -6.40
N ARG A 157 -10.77 -6.71 -5.86
CA ARG A 157 -11.38 -7.91 -5.31
C ARG A 157 -11.44 -9.05 -6.33
N ASP A 158 -11.86 -8.76 -7.57
CA ASP A 158 -12.04 -9.76 -8.62
C ASP A 158 -10.69 -10.30 -9.16
N ASN A 159 -9.55 -9.65 -8.83
CA ASN A 159 -8.25 -10.01 -9.38
C ASN A 159 -7.19 -10.44 -8.34
N ILE A 160 -7.29 -10.02 -7.07
CA ILE A 160 -6.25 -10.32 -6.06
C ILE A 160 -6.05 -11.81 -5.81
N ALA A 161 -7.10 -12.63 -5.88
CA ALA A 161 -7.02 -14.09 -5.74
C ALA A 161 -6.14 -14.77 -6.83
N ARG A 162 -5.86 -14.08 -7.93
CA ARG A 162 -5.02 -14.57 -9.03
C ARG A 162 -3.54 -14.36 -8.77
N CYS A 163 -3.19 -13.54 -7.77
CA CYS A 163 -1.80 -13.28 -7.38
C CYS A 163 -1.30 -14.41 -6.48
N THR A 164 -0.27 -15.11 -6.91
CA THR A 164 0.22 -16.35 -6.28
C THR A 164 1.65 -16.26 -5.79
N THR A 165 2.41 -15.24 -6.21
CA THR A 165 3.80 -15.05 -5.85
C THR A 165 3.96 -14.01 -4.72
N SER A 166 5.20 -13.80 -4.29
CA SER A 166 5.55 -12.74 -3.33
C SER A 166 5.66 -11.34 -3.95
N GLY A 167 5.44 -11.23 -5.27
CA GLY A 167 5.44 -10.00 -6.04
C GLY A 167 4.03 -9.66 -6.52
N GLU A 168 3.06 -9.63 -5.61
CA GLU A 168 1.65 -9.38 -5.91
C GLU A 168 1.44 -8.04 -6.63
N ASP A 169 2.28 -7.04 -6.35
CA ASP A 169 2.28 -5.75 -7.04
C ASP A 169 2.56 -5.90 -8.54
N LYS A 170 3.55 -6.72 -8.91
CA LYS A 170 3.89 -6.97 -10.30
C LYS A 170 2.86 -7.85 -11.01
N GLU A 171 2.23 -8.78 -10.30
CA GLU A 171 1.12 -9.56 -10.84
C GLU A 171 -0.11 -8.67 -11.08
N LEU A 172 -0.46 -7.78 -10.13
CA LEU A 172 -1.54 -6.81 -10.30
C LEU A 172 -1.26 -5.83 -11.46
N GLU A 173 -0.02 -5.30 -11.55
CA GLU A 173 0.43 -4.45 -12.66
C GLU A 173 0.20 -5.15 -14.00
N ALA A 174 0.65 -6.40 -14.13
CA ALA A 174 0.47 -7.19 -15.35
C ALA A 174 -1.00 -7.45 -15.67
N LEU A 175 -1.87 -7.67 -14.67
CA LEU A 175 -3.30 -7.86 -14.85
C LEU A 175 -4.00 -6.59 -15.34
N LEU A 176 -3.66 -5.41 -14.76
CA LEU A 176 -4.18 -4.11 -15.21
C LEU A 176 -3.83 -3.86 -16.68
N LEU A 177 -2.55 -3.99 -17.03
CA LEU A 177 -2.06 -3.76 -18.38
C LEU A 177 -2.71 -4.71 -19.40
N ARG A 178 -2.89 -5.98 -19.06
CA ARG A 178 -3.56 -6.97 -19.93
C ARG A 178 -5.04 -6.66 -20.16
N GLN A 179 -5.68 -5.95 -19.23
CA GLN A 179 -7.07 -5.51 -19.32
C GLN A 179 -7.21 -4.11 -19.93
N GLY A 180 -6.10 -3.49 -20.34
CA GLY A 180 -6.08 -2.14 -20.90
C GLY A 180 -6.34 -1.03 -19.87
N ILE A 181 -6.18 -1.34 -18.58
CA ILE A 181 -6.35 -0.36 -17.49
C ILE A 181 -5.04 0.38 -17.25
N TYR A 182 -5.10 1.70 -17.35
CA TYR A 182 -3.97 2.57 -17.10
C TYR A 182 -3.71 2.73 -15.60
N ILE A 183 -2.43 2.70 -15.21
CA ILE A 183 -2.00 2.98 -13.83
C ILE A 183 -1.46 4.40 -13.80
N ASP A 184 -2.10 5.29 -13.09
CA ASP A 184 -1.63 6.64 -12.91
C ASP A 184 -0.59 6.75 -11.77
N TYR A 185 0.20 7.83 -11.79
CA TYR A 185 1.16 8.16 -10.75
C TYR A 185 0.93 9.58 -10.23
N ILE A 186 0.67 9.69 -8.95
CA ILE A 186 0.40 10.98 -8.32
C ILE A 186 1.59 11.42 -7.47
N ASP A 187 2.49 12.19 -8.07
CA ASP A 187 3.74 12.65 -7.45
C ASP A 187 3.51 13.43 -6.14
N GLY A 188 2.45 14.21 -6.07
CA GLY A 188 2.08 14.95 -4.88
C GLY A 188 1.39 14.13 -3.78
N LEU A 189 0.96 12.90 -4.05
CA LEU A 189 0.31 12.00 -3.08
C LEU A 189 1.36 11.13 -2.40
N ARG A 190 1.82 11.52 -1.21
CA ARG A 190 3.00 10.91 -0.58
C ARG A 190 2.65 9.84 0.45
N VAL A 191 3.44 8.76 0.41
CA VAL A 191 3.49 7.70 1.42
C VAL A 191 4.92 7.63 1.95
N LEU A 192 5.08 7.78 3.26
CA LEU A 192 6.37 7.73 3.94
C LEU A 192 6.68 6.27 4.32
N ASP A 193 7.81 5.77 3.84
CA ASP A 193 8.29 4.40 4.02
C ASP A 193 9.59 4.39 4.86
N GLU A 194 9.72 3.44 5.79
CA GLU A 194 10.91 3.31 6.62
C GLU A 194 12.02 2.59 5.86
N LYS A 195 13.13 3.32 5.62
CA LYS A 195 14.27 2.77 4.89
C LYS A 195 15.16 1.93 5.78
N VAL A 196 15.76 0.91 5.18
CA VAL A 196 16.63 -0.03 5.86
C VAL A 196 17.88 0.67 6.36
N GLN A 197 18.22 0.49 7.64
CA GLN A 197 19.35 1.18 8.29
C GLN A 197 20.66 0.38 8.24
N GLY A 198 20.60 -0.93 8.01
CA GLY A 198 21.76 -1.83 8.04
C GLY A 198 22.06 -2.49 6.70
N GLU A 199 23.36 -2.58 6.35
CA GLU A 199 23.86 -3.15 5.09
C GLU A 199 23.35 -4.59 4.83
N GLY A 200 23.33 -5.45 5.84
CA GLY A 200 22.88 -6.83 5.70
C GLY A 200 21.38 -6.94 5.35
N ALA A 201 20.54 -6.09 5.94
CA ALA A 201 19.13 -6.05 5.65
C ALA A 201 18.88 -5.46 4.26
N TYR A 202 19.64 -4.43 3.85
CA TYR A 202 19.61 -3.85 2.50
C TYR A 202 19.94 -4.90 1.43
N TYR A 203 21.00 -5.69 1.64
CA TYR A 203 21.40 -6.75 0.71
C TYR A 203 20.31 -7.82 0.56
N ASN A 204 19.69 -8.23 1.67
CA ASN A 204 18.61 -9.22 1.65
C ASN A 204 17.34 -8.71 0.96
N GLN A 205 17.01 -7.43 1.12
CA GLN A 205 15.88 -6.81 0.43
C GLN A 205 16.07 -6.77 -1.10
N ARG A 206 17.30 -6.46 -1.56
CA ARG A 206 17.62 -6.37 -3.00
C ARG A 206 17.73 -7.74 -3.71
N ARG A 207 17.83 -8.84 -2.97
CA ARG A 207 17.89 -10.22 -3.52
C ARG A 207 16.51 -10.88 -3.66
N ARG A 208 15.46 -10.26 -3.15
CA ARG A 208 14.06 -10.71 -3.33
C ARG A 208 13.47 -10.14 -4.60
#